data_cc48ad5f6c4ff198c1cc022d95652899
#
_entry.id   cc48ad5f6c4ff198c1cc022d95652899
#
_cell.length_a   1.000
_cell.length_b   1.000
_cell.length_c   1.000
_cell.angle_alpha   90.00
_cell.angle_beta   90.00
_cell.angle_gamma   90.00
#
_symmetry.space_group_name_H-M   'P 1'
#
loop_
_entity.id
_entity.type
_entity.pdbx_description
1 polymer ?
#
loop_
_entity_poly.entity_id
_entity_poly.type
_entity_poly.pdbx_seq_one_letter_code
_entity_poly.pdbx_strand_id
1 'polypeptide(L)'
;LVADNGVVHVIDAVLIPEDGCEDDDSIIASAFQTLSTCTETISFLMTNYGYSEYEACNWNGDMGSGSLFNEMTMFDFCECSCEDVEAPLTTVVDIIVGSENHNTLETAVVAADLVDALSGEGPFTVFAPTDDAFDALPDGTLDAVLADVDLLTSILTHHVAAGSVLSTDLADGMMVTTLNGTELMVTINENGVMIDNAMVTVADLVADNGVVHVIDAVLIP
;
A
#
# COMPACT_ATOMS: atom_id res chain seq x y z
N LEU A 1 -5.16 -38.76 -30.00
CA LEU A 1 -6.01 -39.31 -28.94
C LEU A 1 -7.30 -38.53 -28.89
N VAL A 2 -8.43 -39.22 -28.89
CA VAL A 2 -9.77 -38.58 -28.80
C VAL A 2 -10.36 -38.95 -27.45
N ALA A 3 -10.81 -37.94 -26.71
CA ALA A 3 -11.54 -38.09 -25.46
C ALA A 3 -13.01 -37.65 -25.67
N ASP A 4 -13.91 -38.07 -24.78
CA ASP A 4 -15.34 -37.75 -24.88
C ASP A 4 -15.64 -36.22 -24.80
N ASN A 5 -14.69 -35.44 -24.30
CA ASN A 5 -14.79 -33.97 -24.12
C ASN A 5 -13.79 -33.16 -24.95
N GLY A 6 -13.07 -33.81 -25.87
CA GLY A 6 -12.10 -33.12 -26.74
C GLY A 6 -11.11 -34.03 -27.42
N VAL A 7 -10.17 -33.42 -28.11
CA VAL A 7 -9.07 -34.11 -28.83
C VAL A 7 -7.75 -33.72 -28.19
N VAL A 8 -6.92 -34.70 -27.86
CA VAL A 8 -5.54 -34.48 -27.37
C VAL A 8 -4.58 -34.71 -28.51
N HIS A 9 -3.82 -33.69 -28.85
CA HIS A 9 -2.68 -33.79 -29.77
C HIS A 9 -1.40 -34.01 -28.96
N VAL A 10 -0.64 -35.04 -29.31
CA VAL A 10 0.68 -35.25 -28.72
C VAL A 10 1.70 -34.50 -29.56
N ILE A 11 2.47 -33.66 -28.93
CA ILE A 11 3.55 -32.87 -29.54
C ILE A 11 4.88 -33.33 -28.95
N ASP A 12 5.96 -33.24 -29.71
CA ASP A 12 7.31 -33.65 -29.35
C ASP A 12 8.18 -32.51 -28.78
N ALA A 13 7.61 -31.34 -28.68
CA ALA A 13 8.26 -30.16 -28.08
C ALA A 13 7.30 -29.41 -27.18
N VAL A 14 7.84 -28.73 -26.18
CA VAL A 14 7.09 -27.74 -25.39
C VAL A 14 6.83 -26.54 -26.31
N LEU A 15 5.56 -26.17 -26.44
CA LEU A 15 5.19 -24.91 -27.07
C LEU A 15 5.55 -23.79 -26.05
N ILE A 16 6.76 -23.28 -26.19
CA ILE A 16 7.12 -22.03 -25.54
C ILE A 16 6.60 -20.96 -26.50
N PRO A 17 5.78 -20.00 -26.06
CA PRO A 17 5.48 -18.84 -26.89
C PRO A 17 6.82 -18.25 -27.35
N GLU A 18 7.02 -18.13 -28.66
CA GLU A 18 8.19 -17.43 -29.18
C GLU A 18 8.06 -15.99 -28.72
N ASP A 19 8.95 -15.59 -27.80
CA ASP A 19 9.18 -14.22 -27.35
C ASP A 19 7.88 -13.44 -27.06
N GLY A 20 7.23 -13.88 -26.12
CA GLY A 20 6.05 -13.65 -25.32
C GLY A 20 5.20 -12.43 -25.54
N CYS A 21 5.70 -11.31 -25.82
CA CYS A 21 4.96 -10.06 -25.94
C CYS A 21 5.37 -9.27 -27.19
N GLU A 22 4.46 -8.57 -27.77
CA GLU A 22 4.71 -7.63 -28.87
C GLU A 22 4.05 -6.29 -28.55
N ASP A 23 4.85 -5.21 -28.50
CA ASP A 23 4.32 -3.87 -28.40
C ASP A 23 3.59 -3.51 -29.70
N ASP A 24 2.34 -3.03 -29.64
CA ASP A 24 1.62 -2.54 -30.82
C ASP A 24 1.94 -1.07 -31.08
N ASP A 25 3.15 -0.83 -31.56
CA ASP A 25 3.62 0.52 -31.92
C ASP A 25 2.75 1.20 -32.98
N SER A 26 1.94 0.45 -33.73
CA SER A 26 1.06 1.00 -34.76
C SER A 26 -0.06 1.85 -34.17
N ILE A 27 -0.56 1.47 -32.98
CA ILE A 27 -1.56 2.24 -32.25
C ILE A 27 -0.92 3.53 -31.72
N ILE A 28 0.27 3.43 -31.15
CA ILE A 28 1.02 4.60 -30.64
C ILE A 28 1.31 5.59 -31.76
N ALA A 29 1.85 5.12 -32.89
CA ALA A 29 2.13 5.98 -34.05
C ALA A 29 0.88 6.64 -34.64
N SER A 30 -0.29 6.01 -34.48
CA SER A 30 -1.57 6.60 -34.93
C SER A 30 -2.13 7.64 -33.96
N ALA A 31 -1.90 7.45 -32.65
CA ALA A 31 -2.37 8.34 -31.59
C ALA A 31 -1.48 9.58 -31.41
N PHE A 32 -0.17 9.43 -31.60
CA PHE A 32 0.82 10.49 -31.40
C PHE A 32 1.58 10.79 -32.71
N GLN A 33 1.65 12.05 -33.08
CA GLN A 33 2.35 12.47 -34.30
C GLN A 33 3.88 12.50 -34.16
N THR A 34 4.40 12.49 -32.94
CA THR A 34 5.82 12.66 -32.60
C THR A 34 6.43 11.48 -31.86
N LEU A 35 5.62 10.57 -31.37
CA LEU A 35 6.04 9.36 -30.65
C LEU A 35 5.65 8.16 -31.50
N SER A 36 6.56 7.24 -31.71
CA SER A 36 6.39 6.14 -32.67
C SER A 36 6.44 4.76 -32.02
N THR A 37 6.88 4.66 -30.79
CA THR A 37 7.00 3.39 -30.04
C THR A 37 6.45 3.50 -28.63
N CYS A 38 6.10 2.36 -28.06
CA CYS A 38 5.70 2.22 -26.66
C CYS A 38 6.76 2.78 -25.71
N THR A 39 8.01 2.38 -25.90
CA THR A 39 9.13 2.83 -25.05
C THR A 39 9.31 4.36 -25.10
N GLU A 40 9.18 4.98 -26.27
CA GLU A 40 9.25 6.45 -26.42
C GLU A 40 8.12 7.13 -25.67
N THR A 41 6.90 6.58 -25.72
CA THR A 41 5.72 7.15 -25.08
C THR A 41 5.84 7.04 -23.55
N ILE A 42 6.23 5.89 -23.02
CA ILE A 42 6.45 5.68 -21.58
C ILE A 42 7.54 6.66 -21.07
N SER A 43 8.68 6.74 -21.76
CA SER A 43 9.76 7.67 -21.42
C SER A 43 9.34 9.14 -21.48
N PHE A 44 8.47 9.49 -22.44
CA PHE A 44 7.91 10.83 -22.56
C PHE A 44 7.00 11.18 -21.38
N LEU A 45 6.12 10.26 -20.96
CA LEU A 45 5.23 10.44 -19.81
C LEU A 45 6.02 10.60 -18.51
N MET A 46 7.01 9.75 -18.28
CA MET A 46 7.89 9.84 -17.11
C MET A 46 8.67 11.17 -17.07
N THR A 47 9.21 11.60 -18.20
CA THR A 47 10.08 12.78 -18.27
C THR A 47 9.30 14.10 -18.21
N ASN A 48 8.15 14.19 -18.87
CA ASN A 48 7.43 15.46 -19.04
C ASN A 48 6.28 15.66 -18.04
N TYR A 49 5.73 14.57 -17.50
CA TYR A 49 4.60 14.61 -16.56
C TYR A 49 4.96 14.08 -15.17
N GLY A 50 6.16 13.52 -15.01
CA GLY A 50 6.65 13.01 -13.73
C GLY A 50 5.99 11.70 -13.30
N TYR A 51 5.39 10.95 -14.22
CA TYR A 51 4.81 9.64 -13.94
C TYR A 51 5.90 8.63 -13.56
N SER A 52 5.59 7.74 -12.65
CA SER A 52 6.35 6.49 -12.48
C SER A 52 6.15 5.60 -13.71
N GLU A 53 6.98 4.59 -13.87
CA GLU A 53 6.84 3.63 -14.97
C GLU A 53 5.48 2.92 -14.91
N TYR A 54 5.05 2.50 -13.71
CA TYR A 54 3.73 1.93 -13.48
C TYR A 54 2.58 2.86 -13.90
N GLU A 55 2.62 4.14 -13.51
CA GLU A 55 1.60 5.13 -13.90
C GLU A 55 1.59 5.37 -15.40
N ALA A 56 2.77 5.41 -16.04
CA ALA A 56 2.88 5.54 -17.48
C ALA A 56 2.29 4.33 -18.22
N CYS A 57 2.52 3.11 -17.72
CA CYS A 57 1.95 1.89 -18.27
C CYS A 57 0.43 1.79 -18.04
N ASN A 58 -0.09 2.31 -16.93
CA ASN A 58 -1.52 2.39 -16.65
C ASN A 58 -2.23 3.59 -17.28
N TRP A 59 -1.50 4.43 -18.00
CA TRP A 59 -2.09 5.63 -18.61
C TRP A 59 -3.05 5.26 -19.75
N ASN A 60 -4.27 5.77 -19.67
CA ASN A 60 -5.37 5.51 -20.63
C ASN A 60 -5.49 6.57 -21.75
N GLY A 61 -4.49 7.42 -21.91
CA GLY A 61 -4.53 8.50 -22.90
C GLY A 61 -5.38 9.71 -22.50
N ASP A 62 -5.80 9.82 -21.23
CA ASP A 62 -6.59 10.97 -20.77
C ASP A 62 -5.68 12.19 -20.53
N MET A 63 -5.82 13.19 -21.37
CA MET A 63 -5.18 14.51 -21.23
C MET A 63 -6.20 15.61 -20.91
N GLY A 64 -7.30 15.25 -20.23
CA GLY A 64 -8.34 16.21 -19.80
C GLY A 64 -9.43 16.48 -20.84
N SER A 65 -9.45 15.78 -21.96
CA SER A 65 -10.47 15.90 -23.01
C SER A 65 -11.16 14.57 -23.39
N GLY A 66 -10.93 13.53 -22.61
CA GLY A 66 -11.42 12.16 -22.82
C GLY A 66 -10.30 11.18 -23.17
N SER A 67 -10.50 9.91 -22.85
CA SER A 67 -9.52 8.86 -23.11
C SER A 67 -9.28 8.68 -24.62
N LEU A 68 -8.01 8.65 -25.01
CA LEU A 68 -7.63 8.35 -26.40
C LEU A 68 -7.82 6.88 -26.75
N PHE A 69 -7.79 6.01 -25.74
CA PHE A 69 -7.73 4.55 -25.90
C PHE A 69 -9.02 3.82 -25.52
N ASN A 70 -10.12 4.53 -25.32
CA ASN A 70 -11.46 3.95 -25.11
C ASN A 70 -11.51 2.86 -24.02
N GLU A 71 -11.07 3.20 -22.81
CA GLU A 71 -10.97 2.32 -21.62
C GLU A 71 -9.78 1.34 -21.60
N MET A 72 -8.95 1.31 -22.66
CA MET A 72 -7.69 0.58 -22.66
C MET A 72 -6.56 1.43 -22.05
N THR A 73 -5.53 0.78 -21.55
CA THR A 73 -4.32 1.43 -21.02
C THR A 73 -3.11 1.12 -21.89
N MET A 74 -1.96 1.71 -21.59
CA MET A 74 -0.70 1.36 -22.24
C MET A 74 -0.31 -0.11 -22.04
N PHE A 75 -0.72 -0.75 -20.93
CA PHE A 75 -0.54 -2.18 -20.73
C PHE A 75 -1.19 -3.05 -21.81
N ASP A 76 -2.30 -2.59 -22.37
CA ASP A 76 -3.07 -3.40 -23.33
C ASP A 76 -2.41 -3.52 -24.72
N PHE A 77 -1.48 -2.61 -25.06
CA PHE A 77 -0.79 -2.64 -26.35
C PHE A 77 0.72 -2.38 -26.27
N CYS A 78 1.24 -2.11 -25.08
CA CYS A 78 2.68 -2.01 -24.82
C CYS A 78 3.13 -3.13 -23.88
N GLU A 79 2.65 -4.33 -24.11
CA GLU A 79 2.83 -5.48 -23.23
C GLU A 79 4.31 -5.74 -22.91
N CYS A 80 5.19 -5.72 -23.90
CA CYS A 80 6.63 -5.94 -23.69
C CYS A 80 7.32 -4.79 -22.93
N SER A 81 6.91 -3.55 -23.21
CA SER A 81 7.50 -2.39 -22.55
C SER A 81 7.01 -2.20 -21.11
N CYS A 82 5.94 -2.92 -20.74
CA CYS A 82 5.31 -2.85 -19.42
C CYS A 82 5.33 -4.20 -18.65
N GLU A 83 5.91 -5.27 -19.23
CA GLU A 83 5.81 -6.64 -18.70
C GLU A 83 6.35 -6.78 -17.27
N ASP A 84 7.45 -6.10 -16.96
CA ASP A 84 8.10 -6.18 -15.64
C ASP A 84 7.68 -5.06 -14.69
N VAL A 85 6.68 -4.26 -15.06
CA VAL A 85 6.25 -3.11 -14.25
C VAL A 85 5.20 -3.54 -13.24
N GLU A 86 5.64 -3.78 -12.03
CA GLU A 86 4.75 -4.08 -10.91
C GLU A 86 4.12 -2.81 -10.33
N ALA A 87 2.88 -2.94 -9.84
CA ALA A 87 2.25 -1.88 -9.06
C ALA A 87 3.14 -1.50 -7.88
N PRO A 88 3.29 -0.21 -7.54
CA PRO A 88 4.01 0.17 -6.34
C PRO A 88 3.34 -0.51 -5.14
N LEU A 89 4.16 -1.15 -4.31
CA LEU A 89 3.68 -1.80 -3.09
C LEU A 89 3.00 -0.77 -2.20
N THR A 90 1.78 -1.06 -1.82
CA THR A 90 1.07 -0.25 -0.82
C THR A 90 1.58 -0.63 0.56
N THR A 91 2.27 0.26 1.22
CA THR A 91 2.80 0.04 2.57
C THR A 91 1.81 0.48 3.65
N VAL A 92 2.06 0.08 4.90
CA VAL A 92 1.28 0.58 6.05
C VAL A 92 1.38 2.10 6.18
N VAL A 93 2.48 2.70 5.71
CA VAL A 93 2.69 4.16 5.68
C VAL A 93 1.77 4.81 4.64
N ASP A 94 1.64 4.21 3.44
CA ASP A 94 0.77 4.74 2.39
C ASP A 94 -0.70 4.77 2.82
N ILE A 95 -1.15 3.76 3.58
CA ILE A 95 -2.50 3.74 4.18
C ILE A 95 -2.69 4.92 5.16
N ILE A 96 -1.68 5.22 5.99
CA ILE A 96 -1.72 6.32 6.95
C ILE A 96 -1.74 7.67 6.23
N VAL A 97 -0.81 7.89 5.29
CA VAL A 97 -0.66 9.14 4.51
C VAL A 97 -1.87 9.38 3.60
N GLY A 98 -2.43 8.32 3.03
CA GLY A 98 -3.64 8.41 2.19
C GLY A 98 -4.94 8.69 2.96
N SER A 99 -4.89 8.77 4.28
CA SER A 99 -6.06 8.94 5.15
C SER A 99 -6.20 10.39 5.66
N GLU A 100 -7.36 11.01 5.42
CA GLU A 100 -7.66 12.37 5.90
C GLU A 100 -7.77 12.47 7.43
N ASN A 101 -7.82 11.35 8.16
CA ASN A 101 -8.02 11.31 9.62
C ASN A 101 -6.75 10.97 10.41
N HIS A 102 -5.58 10.91 9.77
CA HIS A 102 -4.31 10.53 10.41
C HIS A 102 -3.18 11.55 10.16
N ASN A 103 -3.53 12.83 9.92
CA ASN A 103 -2.55 13.88 9.63
C ASN A 103 -1.54 14.08 10.78
N THR A 104 -2.00 13.95 12.02
CA THR A 104 -1.15 14.06 13.22
C THR A 104 -0.19 12.89 13.32
N LEU A 105 -0.67 11.66 13.05
CA LEU A 105 0.17 10.46 13.04
C LEU A 105 1.21 10.53 11.91
N GLU A 106 0.83 10.97 10.72
CA GLU A 106 1.76 11.19 9.60
C GLU A 106 2.88 12.14 10.00
N THR A 107 2.52 13.30 10.56
CA THR A 107 3.49 14.28 11.04
C THR A 107 4.43 13.69 12.09
N ALA A 108 3.91 12.87 13.01
CA ALA A 108 4.67 12.22 14.06
C ALA A 108 5.66 11.18 13.50
N VAL A 109 5.23 10.35 12.54
CA VAL A 109 6.07 9.32 11.88
C VAL A 109 7.21 9.97 11.10
N VAL A 110 6.94 11.09 10.39
CA VAL A 110 7.96 11.87 9.68
C VAL A 110 8.95 12.49 10.68
N ALA A 111 8.45 13.09 11.77
CA ALA A 111 9.29 13.74 12.79
C ALA A 111 10.21 12.75 13.53
N ALA A 112 9.79 11.50 13.67
CA ALA A 112 10.56 10.42 14.28
C ALA A 112 11.51 9.70 13.30
N ASP A 113 11.54 10.07 12.01
CA ASP A 113 12.34 9.41 10.95
C ASP A 113 12.02 7.91 10.80
N LEU A 114 10.75 7.53 10.99
CA LEU A 114 10.29 6.14 10.93
C LEU A 114 9.66 5.74 9.58
N VAL A 115 9.55 6.66 8.63
CA VAL A 115 8.94 6.41 7.31
C VAL A 115 9.61 5.25 6.60
N ASP A 116 10.94 5.30 6.45
CA ASP A 116 11.71 4.25 5.75
C ASP A 116 11.61 2.90 6.47
N ALA A 117 11.62 2.92 7.81
CA ALA A 117 11.54 1.70 8.62
C ALA A 117 10.19 1.01 8.46
N LEU A 118 9.09 1.76 8.45
CA LEU A 118 7.73 1.26 8.32
C LEU A 118 7.32 0.99 6.86
N SER A 119 8.04 1.54 5.89
CA SER A 119 7.90 1.22 4.46
C SER A 119 8.72 -0.01 4.05
N GLY A 120 9.54 -0.55 4.95
CA GLY A 120 10.38 -1.74 4.72
C GLY A 120 9.58 -3.04 4.63
N GLU A 121 10.35 -4.14 4.52
CA GLU A 121 9.85 -5.51 4.31
C GLU A 121 9.08 -6.05 5.51
N GLY A 122 8.11 -5.56 6.07
CA GLY A 122 7.31 -6.13 7.17
C GLY A 122 7.46 -7.66 7.44
N PRO A 123 6.43 -8.36 7.84
CA PRO A 123 5.09 -7.83 8.10
C PRO A 123 4.97 -7.02 9.40
N PHE A 124 4.16 -5.96 9.34
CA PHE A 124 3.85 -5.12 10.49
C PHE A 124 2.37 -5.14 10.82
N THR A 125 2.04 -4.94 12.09
CA THR A 125 0.69 -4.55 12.53
C THR A 125 0.78 -3.18 13.15
N VAL A 126 0.08 -2.20 12.57
CA VAL A 126 0.07 -0.82 13.06
C VAL A 126 -1.29 -0.51 13.68
N PHE A 127 -1.29 -0.07 14.93
CA PHE A 127 -2.46 0.50 15.58
C PHE A 127 -2.43 2.01 15.39
N ALA A 128 -3.21 2.52 14.44
CA ALA A 128 -3.17 3.92 13.99
C ALA A 128 -4.21 4.78 14.72
N PRO A 129 -3.81 5.64 15.67
CA PRO A 129 -4.73 6.58 16.31
C PRO A 129 -5.14 7.69 15.34
N THR A 130 -6.45 8.03 15.35
CA THR A 130 -7.00 9.14 14.57
C THR A 130 -6.57 10.51 15.11
N ASP A 131 -6.77 11.57 14.33
CA ASP A 131 -6.55 12.95 14.78
C ASP A 131 -7.38 13.26 16.03
N ASP A 132 -8.64 12.78 16.11
CA ASP A 132 -9.50 12.90 17.29
C ASP A 132 -8.89 12.22 18.53
N ALA A 133 -8.17 11.10 18.36
CA ALA A 133 -7.47 10.42 19.44
C ALA A 133 -6.32 11.26 20.02
N PHE A 134 -5.61 11.99 19.16
CA PHE A 134 -4.59 12.94 19.60
C PHE A 134 -5.19 14.18 20.24
N ASP A 135 -6.31 14.68 19.74
CA ASP A 135 -7.03 15.84 20.31
C ASP A 135 -7.60 15.53 21.71
N ALA A 136 -7.88 14.24 21.99
CA ALA A 136 -8.32 13.80 23.31
C ALA A 136 -7.20 13.74 24.37
N LEU A 137 -5.94 13.91 23.98
CA LEU A 137 -4.83 13.98 24.92
C LEU A 137 -4.91 15.27 25.79
N PRO A 138 -4.39 15.24 27.02
CA PRO A 138 -4.30 16.44 27.83
C PRO A 138 -3.52 17.57 27.13
N ASP A 139 -3.96 18.83 27.34
CA ASP A 139 -3.34 20.01 26.74
C ASP A 139 -1.82 20.03 26.94
N GLY A 140 -1.07 20.20 25.85
CA GLY A 140 0.38 20.27 25.83
C GLY A 140 1.10 18.93 25.85
N THR A 141 0.39 17.81 25.95
CA THR A 141 1.00 16.47 25.89
C THR A 141 1.60 16.21 24.51
N LEU A 142 0.84 16.46 23.45
CA LEU A 142 1.30 16.28 22.06
C LEU A 142 2.53 17.14 21.77
N ASP A 143 2.50 18.43 22.16
CA ASP A 143 3.63 19.34 21.97
C ASP A 143 4.88 18.86 22.70
N ALA A 144 4.74 18.33 23.92
CA ALA A 144 5.84 17.78 24.70
C ALA A 144 6.42 16.51 24.07
N VAL A 145 5.58 15.64 23.53
CA VAL A 145 6.00 14.41 22.83
C VAL A 145 6.71 14.75 21.53
N LEU A 146 6.17 15.67 20.73
CA LEU A 146 6.80 16.09 19.47
C LEU A 146 8.13 16.82 19.67
N ALA A 147 8.35 17.42 20.85
CA ALA A 147 9.62 18.08 21.20
C ALA A 147 10.71 17.10 21.64
N ASP A 148 10.36 15.85 21.99
CA ASP A 148 11.27 14.80 22.45
C ASP A 148 11.22 13.60 21.49
N VAL A 149 12.18 13.53 20.57
CA VAL A 149 12.22 12.51 19.52
C VAL A 149 12.36 11.10 20.11
N ASP A 150 13.06 10.93 21.22
CA ASP A 150 13.24 9.61 21.86
C ASP A 150 11.90 9.13 22.45
N LEU A 151 11.16 10.02 23.10
CA LEU A 151 9.83 9.74 23.63
C LEU A 151 8.84 9.47 22.48
N LEU A 152 8.85 10.30 21.44
CA LEU A 152 8.03 10.12 20.23
C LEU A 152 8.27 8.76 19.59
N THR A 153 9.53 8.40 19.37
CA THR A 153 9.91 7.10 18.80
C THR A 153 9.45 5.93 19.68
N SER A 154 9.56 6.07 21.01
CA SER A 154 9.08 5.06 21.96
C SER A 154 7.56 4.86 21.88
N ILE A 155 6.80 5.95 21.79
CA ILE A 155 5.33 5.91 21.64
C ILE A 155 4.95 5.33 20.28
N LEU A 156 5.56 5.76 19.19
CA LEU A 156 5.24 5.25 17.86
C LEU A 156 5.58 3.76 17.72
N THR A 157 6.71 3.31 18.25
CA THR A 157 7.09 1.89 18.24
C THR A 157 6.22 1.04 19.20
N HIS A 158 5.58 1.66 20.18
CA HIS A 158 4.54 1.03 20.99
C HIS A 158 3.23 0.78 20.23
N HIS A 159 2.95 1.57 19.18
CA HIS A 159 1.81 1.38 18.29
C HIS A 159 2.06 0.34 17.17
N VAL A 160 3.26 -0.21 17.08
CA VAL A 160 3.62 -1.15 16.01
C VAL A 160 4.06 -2.48 16.59
N ALA A 161 3.47 -3.56 16.09
CA ALA A 161 3.88 -4.92 16.38
C ALA A 161 4.50 -5.59 15.16
N ALA A 162 5.41 -6.53 15.39
CA ALA A 162 5.95 -7.39 14.35
C ALA A 162 4.95 -8.50 14.00
N GLY A 163 4.82 -8.78 12.71
CA GLY A 163 3.84 -9.74 12.19
C GLY A 163 2.57 -9.05 11.68
N SER A 164 1.86 -9.74 10.80
CA SER A 164 0.54 -9.31 10.32
C SER A 164 -0.53 -10.02 11.14
N VAL A 165 -1.16 -9.31 12.06
CA VAL A 165 -2.21 -9.82 12.96
C VAL A 165 -3.54 -9.24 12.50
N LEU A 166 -4.36 -10.06 11.85
CA LEU A 166 -5.70 -9.68 11.43
C LEU A 166 -6.68 -9.69 12.62
N SER A 167 -7.80 -9.02 12.48
CA SER A 167 -8.86 -9.01 13.53
C SER A 167 -9.36 -10.42 13.87
N THR A 168 -9.32 -11.34 12.90
CA THR A 168 -9.66 -12.76 13.07
C THR A 168 -8.65 -13.55 13.88
N ASP A 169 -7.42 -13.07 13.99
CA ASP A 169 -6.34 -13.71 14.76
C ASP A 169 -6.30 -13.19 16.20
N LEU A 170 -7.00 -12.09 16.48
CA LEU A 170 -7.10 -11.52 17.82
C LEU A 170 -8.03 -12.37 18.69
N ALA A 171 -7.59 -12.63 19.92
CA ALA A 171 -8.36 -13.35 20.93
C ALA A 171 -8.44 -12.55 22.22
N ASP A 172 -9.54 -12.69 22.94
CA ASP A 172 -9.72 -12.05 24.26
C ASP A 172 -8.64 -12.49 25.24
N GLY A 173 -7.94 -11.53 25.86
CA GLY A 173 -6.80 -11.76 26.73
C GLY A 173 -5.48 -12.05 26.02
N MET A 174 -5.43 -11.96 24.70
CA MET A 174 -4.18 -12.09 23.94
C MET A 174 -3.25 -10.90 24.25
N MET A 175 -1.94 -11.18 24.32
CA MET A 175 -0.91 -10.16 24.44
C MET A 175 -0.18 -10.01 23.13
N VAL A 176 -0.09 -8.78 22.62
CA VAL A 176 0.61 -8.43 21.38
C VAL A 176 1.89 -7.70 21.75
N THR A 177 3.04 -8.27 21.40
CA THR A 177 4.34 -7.65 21.68
C THR A 177 4.65 -6.58 20.64
N THR A 178 4.92 -5.37 21.09
CA THR A 178 5.21 -4.21 20.23
C THR A 178 6.71 -4.10 19.91
N LEU A 179 7.06 -3.25 18.95
CA LEU A 179 8.45 -3.05 18.55
C LEU A 179 9.30 -2.38 19.65
N ASN A 180 8.69 -1.64 20.56
CA ASN A 180 9.41 -1.11 21.74
C ASN A 180 9.60 -2.15 22.87
N GLY A 181 9.11 -3.38 22.70
CA GLY A 181 9.26 -4.49 23.65
C GLY A 181 8.21 -4.54 24.76
N THR A 182 7.21 -3.67 24.74
CA THR A 182 6.05 -3.74 25.65
C THR A 182 4.96 -4.66 25.07
N GLU A 183 3.99 -5.02 25.88
CA GLU A 183 2.87 -5.87 25.48
C GLU A 183 1.56 -5.08 25.56
N LEU A 184 0.72 -5.20 24.53
CA LEU A 184 -0.63 -4.65 24.46
C LEU A 184 -1.63 -5.77 24.72
N MET A 185 -2.59 -5.54 25.60
CA MET A 185 -3.64 -6.51 25.91
C MET A 185 -4.83 -6.34 24.95
N VAL A 186 -5.22 -7.42 24.32
CA VAL A 186 -6.44 -7.47 23.51
C VAL A 186 -7.62 -7.82 24.41
N THR A 187 -8.68 -7.03 24.35
CA THR A 187 -9.96 -7.32 25.03
C THR A 187 -11.08 -7.31 23.99
N ILE A 188 -11.85 -8.39 23.94
CA ILE A 188 -13.00 -8.51 23.03
C ILE A 188 -14.28 -8.50 23.87
N ASN A 189 -15.15 -7.52 23.62
CA ASN A 189 -16.41 -7.37 24.34
C ASN A 189 -17.57 -7.05 23.38
N GLU A 190 -18.75 -6.81 23.93
CA GLU A 190 -19.96 -6.48 23.14
C GLU A 190 -19.82 -5.18 22.29
N ASN A 191 -18.88 -4.30 22.61
CA ASN A 191 -18.64 -3.06 21.88
C ASN A 191 -17.60 -3.24 20.75
N GLY A 192 -16.85 -4.32 20.73
CA GLY A 192 -15.83 -4.62 19.74
C GLY A 192 -14.50 -5.06 20.31
N VAL A 193 -13.45 -4.86 19.55
CA VAL A 193 -12.06 -5.15 19.91
C VAL A 193 -11.43 -3.92 20.53
N MET A 194 -10.79 -4.09 21.65
CA MET A 194 -9.99 -3.07 22.33
C MET A 194 -8.53 -3.53 22.42
N ILE A 195 -7.63 -2.60 22.25
CA ILE A 195 -6.19 -2.74 22.47
C ILE A 195 -5.84 -1.85 23.65
N ASP A 196 -5.58 -2.42 24.80
CA ASP A 196 -5.48 -1.72 26.09
C ASP A 196 -6.71 -0.82 26.36
N ASN A 197 -6.53 0.48 26.25
CA ASN A 197 -7.58 1.47 26.47
C ASN A 197 -8.21 2.00 25.17
N ALA A 198 -7.71 1.61 24.01
CA ALA A 198 -8.16 2.10 22.70
C ALA A 198 -9.13 1.11 22.03
N MET A 199 -10.22 1.62 21.45
CA MET A 199 -11.14 0.81 20.65
C MET A 199 -10.67 0.76 19.19
N VAL A 200 -10.70 -0.41 18.59
CA VAL A 200 -10.50 -0.57 17.15
C VAL A 200 -11.78 -0.14 16.43
N THR A 201 -11.71 0.97 15.70
CA THR A 201 -12.84 1.55 14.96
C THR A 201 -12.91 1.05 13.52
N VAL A 202 -11.75 0.81 12.89
CA VAL A 202 -11.64 0.16 11.58
C VAL A 202 -10.53 -0.88 11.68
N ALA A 203 -10.85 -2.11 11.30
CA ALA A 203 -9.90 -3.21 11.34
C ALA A 203 -9.51 -3.64 9.92
N ASP A 204 -8.36 -4.32 9.81
CA ASP A 204 -7.92 -5.06 8.62
C ASP A 204 -7.75 -4.20 7.37
N LEU A 205 -7.17 -2.99 7.50
CA LEU A 205 -6.66 -2.26 6.35
C LEU A 205 -5.35 -2.92 5.93
N VAL A 206 -5.43 -3.77 4.91
CA VAL A 206 -4.30 -4.62 4.46
C VAL A 206 -3.38 -3.83 3.55
N ALA A 207 -2.09 -3.88 3.84
CA ALA A 207 -1.00 -3.42 3.00
C ALA A 207 -0.11 -4.60 2.59
N ASP A 208 0.74 -4.42 1.58
CA ASP A 208 1.66 -5.47 1.12
C ASP A 208 2.71 -5.83 2.19
N ASN A 209 3.07 -4.88 3.04
CA ASN A 209 4.01 -5.08 4.13
C ASN A 209 3.36 -5.15 5.52
N GLY A 210 2.02 -5.31 5.63
CA GLY A 210 1.38 -5.45 6.93
C GLY A 210 -0.11 -5.15 6.96
N VAL A 211 -0.60 -4.82 8.15
CA VAL A 211 -2.01 -4.46 8.38
C VAL A 211 -2.11 -3.26 9.31
N VAL A 212 -3.08 -2.39 9.07
CA VAL A 212 -3.37 -1.22 9.91
C VAL A 212 -4.75 -1.39 10.55
N HIS A 213 -4.80 -1.20 11.87
CA HIS A 213 -6.03 -1.09 12.66
C HIS A 213 -6.17 0.34 13.17
N VAL A 214 -7.26 1.00 12.82
CA VAL A 214 -7.55 2.36 13.28
C VAL A 214 -8.12 2.30 14.71
N ILE A 215 -7.57 3.13 15.59
CA ILE A 215 -7.95 3.18 17.01
C ILE A 215 -8.36 4.59 17.42
N ASP A 216 -9.24 4.68 18.44
CA ASP A 216 -9.82 5.93 18.95
C ASP A 216 -9.07 6.59 20.11
N ALA A 217 -7.95 5.99 20.52
CA ALA A 217 -7.08 6.55 21.58
C ALA A 217 -5.61 6.27 21.30
N VAL A 218 -4.73 7.16 21.79
CA VAL A 218 -3.28 6.96 21.71
C VAL A 218 -2.83 5.99 22.79
N LEU A 219 -2.01 4.99 22.40
CA LEU A 219 -1.41 4.04 23.32
C LEU A 219 -0.14 4.66 23.95
N ILE A 220 -0.10 4.73 25.25
CA ILE A 220 1.04 5.29 26.00
C ILE A 220 1.70 4.17 26.80
N PRO A 221 3.01 3.89 26.56
CA PRO A 221 3.75 2.82 27.20
C PRO A 221 3.97 3.04 28.71
#